data_a69ee2f3371105a3116d4c1866435fc6
#
_entry.id   a69ee2f3371105a3116d4c1866435fc6
#
_cell.length_a   1.000
_cell.length_b   1.000
_cell.length_c   1.000
_cell.angle_alpha   90.00
_cell.angle_beta   90.00
_cell.angle_gamma   90.00
#
_symmetry.space_group_name_H-M   'P 1'
#
loop_
_entity.id
_entity.type
_entity.pdbx_description
1 polymer ?
#
loop_
_entity_poly.entity_id
_entity_poly.type
_entity_poly.pdbx_seq_one_letter_code
_entity_poly.pdbx_strand_id
1 'polypeptide(L)'
;MKPSHFAYALLLVGSNAAACDLPALVAIPERAGDDVADVLRAARRYSDAIVAYTGCVKAELEAAGGDAAPAFQRSALIARNNYAVAEAEAVMDLYATHIGPTENLRLAEYVEVASKDCVFSSSIVRTGVVNDGAVIFFGRNEQAYLSILEQACAGLERQGEFVVGPERPTTGITNEQRLERRICDQDRVYPFREGDTRKVFGCNLGRLYPISEAEGLQILTTLGPSTAAGDAAR
;
A
#
# COMPACT_ATOMS: atom_id res chain seq x y z
N MET A 1 -27.17 -33.24 -67.93
CA MET A 1 -27.45 -32.36 -66.79
C MET A 1 -26.61 -32.86 -65.62
N LYS A 2 -25.55 -32.07 -65.20
CA LYS A 2 -24.68 -32.35 -64.06
C LYS A 2 -25.12 -31.50 -62.90
N PRO A 3 -25.35 -32.04 -61.67
CA PRO A 3 -25.60 -31.22 -60.49
C PRO A 3 -24.29 -30.66 -59.96
N SER A 4 -24.27 -29.34 -59.78
CA SER A 4 -23.18 -28.55 -59.21
C SER A 4 -23.29 -28.65 -57.69
N HIS A 5 -22.30 -29.29 -57.05
CA HIS A 5 -22.18 -29.29 -55.60
C HIS A 5 -21.53 -28.00 -55.12
N PHE A 6 -22.32 -27.08 -54.57
CA PHE A 6 -21.83 -25.94 -53.80
C PHE A 6 -21.41 -26.40 -52.43
N ALA A 7 -20.09 -26.55 -52.20
CA ALA A 7 -19.53 -26.77 -50.89
C ALA A 7 -19.50 -25.42 -50.16
N TYR A 8 -20.39 -25.22 -49.19
CA TYR A 8 -20.30 -24.14 -48.23
C TYR A 8 -19.16 -24.51 -47.23
N ALA A 9 -17.99 -23.88 -47.43
CA ALA A 9 -16.96 -23.85 -46.42
C ALA A 9 -17.40 -22.89 -45.30
N LEU A 10 -17.91 -23.42 -44.19
CA LEU A 10 -18.07 -22.70 -42.94
C LEU A 10 -16.67 -22.40 -42.42
N LEU A 11 -16.20 -21.17 -42.65
CA LEU A 11 -15.07 -20.59 -41.95
C LEU A 11 -15.51 -20.36 -40.49
N LEU A 12 -15.26 -21.34 -39.65
CA LEU A 12 -15.23 -21.17 -38.20
C LEU A 12 -14.02 -20.24 -37.91
N VAL A 13 -14.26 -18.94 -37.94
CA VAL A 13 -13.37 -17.98 -37.32
C VAL A 13 -13.48 -18.23 -35.81
N GLY A 14 -12.69 -19.17 -35.32
CA GLY A 14 -12.47 -19.33 -33.90
C GLY A 14 -11.77 -18.08 -33.39
N SER A 15 -12.55 -17.11 -32.93
CA SER A 15 -12.03 -16.09 -32.03
C SER A 15 -11.54 -16.84 -30.79
N ASN A 16 -10.23 -17.10 -30.75
CA ASN A 16 -9.53 -17.39 -29.50
C ASN A 16 -9.63 -16.12 -28.65
N ALA A 17 -10.80 -15.88 -28.04
CA ALA A 17 -10.87 -15.02 -26.89
C ALA A 17 -10.03 -15.74 -25.83
N ALA A 18 -8.81 -15.22 -25.59
CA ALA A 18 -8.01 -15.69 -24.48
C ALA A 18 -8.90 -15.60 -23.22
N ALA A 19 -9.19 -16.74 -22.60
CA ALA A 19 -9.99 -16.76 -21.39
C ALA A 19 -9.27 -15.89 -20.33
N CYS A 20 -10.02 -15.04 -19.66
CA CYS A 20 -9.44 -14.23 -18.58
C CYS A 20 -8.99 -15.18 -17.45
N ASP A 21 -7.69 -15.17 -17.13
CA ASP A 21 -7.12 -15.98 -16.07
C ASP A 21 -7.24 -15.22 -14.73
N LEU A 22 -7.83 -15.87 -13.72
CA LEU A 22 -7.91 -15.33 -12.38
C LEU A 22 -6.48 -15.26 -11.80
N PRO A 23 -6.06 -14.09 -11.25
CA PRO A 23 -4.76 -13.97 -10.62
C PRO A 23 -4.58 -14.95 -9.46
N ALA A 24 -3.35 -15.43 -9.26
CA ALA A 24 -3.02 -16.26 -8.12
C ALA A 24 -3.17 -15.48 -6.81
N LEU A 25 -3.74 -16.10 -5.80
CA LEU A 25 -3.96 -15.52 -4.48
C LEU A 25 -2.62 -15.11 -3.85
N VAL A 26 -2.54 -13.92 -3.29
CA VAL A 26 -1.39 -13.48 -2.52
C VAL A 26 -1.58 -13.82 -1.04
N ALA A 27 -0.55 -14.38 -0.41
CA ALA A 27 -0.55 -14.61 1.02
C ALA A 27 -0.16 -13.32 1.76
N ILE A 28 -1.02 -12.85 2.67
CA ILE A 28 -0.74 -11.74 3.57
C ILE A 28 -0.34 -12.33 4.93
N PRO A 29 0.91 -12.13 5.39
CA PRO A 29 1.35 -12.61 6.70
C PRO A 29 0.68 -11.82 7.83
N GLU A 30 0.64 -12.37 9.04
CA GLU A 30 0.13 -11.68 10.22
C GLU A 30 0.95 -10.41 10.56
N ARG A 31 2.22 -10.39 10.18
CA ARG A 31 3.15 -9.25 10.30
C ARG A 31 4.10 -9.26 9.13
N ALA A 32 4.37 -8.11 8.57
CA ALA A 32 5.35 -7.99 7.49
C ALA A 32 6.81 -8.09 8.01
N GLY A 33 7.09 -7.61 9.22
CA GLY A 33 8.43 -7.52 9.74
C GLY A 33 9.39 -6.82 8.76
N ASP A 34 10.57 -7.38 8.56
CA ASP A 34 11.58 -6.85 7.63
C ASP A 34 11.15 -6.94 6.15
N ASP A 35 10.14 -7.74 5.85
CA ASP A 35 9.65 -7.99 4.49
C ASP A 35 8.49 -7.08 4.08
N VAL A 36 8.22 -5.99 4.83
CA VAL A 36 7.09 -5.08 4.58
C VAL A 36 7.05 -4.59 3.13
N ALA A 37 8.20 -4.28 2.53
CA ALA A 37 8.29 -3.84 1.15
C ALA A 37 7.85 -4.92 0.15
N ASP A 38 8.19 -6.18 0.40
CA ASP A 38 7.81 -7.30 -0.45
C ASP A 38 6.31 -7.58 -0.35
N VAL A 39 5.75 -7.54 0.86
CA VAL A 39 4.31 -7.68 1.09
C VAL A 39 3.54 -6.56 0.40
N LEU A 40 4.01 -5.31 0.56
CA LEU A 40 3.42 -4.13 -0.07
C LEU A 40 3.40 -4.25 -1.60
N ARG A 41 4.55 -4.63 -2.20
CA ARG A 41 4.66 -4.84 -3.66
C ARG A 41 3.80 -6.00 -4.15
N ALA A 42 3.73 -7.09 -3.39
CA ALA A 42 2.91 -8.24 -3.74
C ALA A 42 1.41 -7.90 -3.69
N ALA A 43 0.94 -7.23 -2.62
CA ALA A 43 -0.43 -6.78 -2.49
C ALA A 43 -0.82 -5.77 -3.59
N ARG A 44 0.08 -4.83 -3.93
CA ARG A 44 -0.14 -3.88 -5.02
C ARG A 44 -0.29 -4.59 -6.36
N ARG A 45 0.64 -5.48 -6.71
CA ARG A 45 0.55 -6.26 -7.96
C ARG A 45 -0.71 -7.10 -8.03
N TYR A 46 -1.13 -7.70 -6.91
CA TYR A 46 -2.38 -8.45 -6.85
C TYR A 46 -3.59 -7.55 -7.11
N SER A 47 -3.68 -6.39 -6.46
CA SER A 47 -4.74 -5.41 -6.67
C SER A 47 -4.83 -5.00 -8.15
N ASP A 48 -3.71 -4.65 -8.77
CA ASP A 48 -3.65 -4.25 -10.18
C ASP A 48 -4.07 -5.42 -11.12
N ALA A 49 -3.67 -6.65 -10.80
CA ALA A 49 -4.05 -7.84 -11.56
C ALA A 49 -5.56 -8.15 -11.46
N ILE A 50 -6.19 -7.95 -10.30
CA ILE A 50 -7.64 -8.09 -10.14
C ILE A 50 -8.39 -7.02 -10.96
N VAL A 51 -7.91 -5.78 -10.97
CA VAL A 51 -8.51 -4.72 -11.82
C VAL A 51 -8.42 -5.11 -13.30
N ALA A 52 -7.29 -5.62 -13.76
CA ALA A 52 -7.12 -6.11 -15.13
C ALA A 52 -8.05 -7.30 -15.44
N TYR A 53 -8.16 -8.26 -14.52
CA TYR A 53 -9.04 -9.43 -14.67
C TYR A 53 -10.51 -9.04 -14.78
N THR A 54 -11.01 -8.18 -13.89
CA THR A 54 -12.41 -7.70 -13.92
C THR A 54 -12.70 -6.93 -15.20
N GLY A 55 -11.75 -6.14 -15.67
CA GLY A 55 -11.81 -5.47 -16.99
C GLY A 55 -11.91 -6.46 -18.16
N CYS A 56 -11.11 -7.53 -18.12
CA CYS A 56 -11.14 -8.61 -19.10
C CYS A 56 -12.51 -9.33 -19.10
N VAL A 57 -13.03 -9.73 -17.92
CA VAL A 57 -14.34 -10.39 -17.79
C VAL A 57 -15.48 -9.50 -18.32
N LYS A 58 -15.39 -8.19 -18.07
CA LYS A 58 -16.33 -7.22 -18.61
C LYS A 58 -16.27 -7.19 -20.15
N ALA A 59 -15.08 -7.19 -20.74
CA ALA A 59 -14.90 -7.23 -22.18
C ALA A 59 -15.44 -8.54 -22.79
N GLU A 60 -15.26 -9.70 -22.13
CA GLU A 60 -15.89 -10.96 -22.55
C GLU A 60 -17.42 -10.87 -22.55
N LEU A 61 -18.02 -10.22 -21.54
CA LEU A 61 -19.46 -10.01 -21.46
C LEU A 61 -19.98 -9.14 -22.61
N GLU A 62 -19.30 -8.04 -22.89
CA GLU A 62 -19.64 -7.15 -24.02
C GLU A 62 -19.53 -7.89 -25.37
N ALA A 63 -18.47 -8.66 -25.56
CA ALA A 63 -18.27 -9.46 -26.77
C ALA A 63 -19.34 -10.56 -26.94
N ALA A 64 -19.89 -11.08 -25.84
CA ALA A 64 -20.99 -12.04 -25.84
C ALA A 64 -22.36 -11.39 -26.15
N GLY A 65 -22.45 -10.08 -26.27
CA GLY A 65 -23.67 -9.31 -26.52
C GLY A 65 -24.17 -8.50 -25.31
N GLY A 66 -23.38 -8.36 -24.24
CA GLY A 66 -23.73 -7.59 -23.05
C GLY A 66 -25.03 -8.09 -22.40
N ASP A 67 -26.02 -7.20 -22.26
CA ASP A 67 -27.34 -7.56 -21.72
C ASP A 67 -28.15 -8.51 -22.60
N ALA A 68 -27.86 -8.56 -23.90
CA ALA A 68 -28.47 -9.48 -24.86
C ALA A 68 -27.77 -10.85 -24.91
N ALA A 69 -26.67 -11.06 -24.20
CA ALA A 69 -25.97 -12.35 -24.13
C ALA A 69 -26.90 -13.45 -23.58
N PRO A 70 -26.71 -14.73 -23.99
CA PRO A 70 -27.43 -15.85 -23.42
C PRO A 70 -27.38 -15.85 -21.89
N ALA A 71 -28.55 -16.03 -21.22
CA ALA A 71 -28.66 -15.88 -19.77
C ALA A 71 -27.63 -16.71 -18.98
N PHE A 72 -27.36 -17.93 -19.44
CA PHE A 72 -26.35 -18.80 -18.83
C PHE A 72 -24.94 -18.17 -18.89
N GLN A 73 -24.53 -17.69 -20.09
CA GLN A 73 -23.20 -17.10 -20.28
C GLN A 73 -23.06 -15.81 -19.48
N ARG A 74 -24.06 -14.96 -19.50
CA ARG A 74 -24.09 -13.73 -18.69
C ARG A 74 -23.97 -14.03 -17.20
N SER A 75 -24.76 -14.97 -16.67
CA SER A 75 -24.70 -15.37 -15.26
C SER A 75 -23.33 -15.94 -14.87
N ALA A 76 -22.70 -16.75 -15.73
CA ALA A 76 -21.38 -17.30 -15.47
C ALA A 76 -20.29 -16.19 -15.41
N LEU A 77 -20.32 -15.22 -16.32
CA LEU A 77 -19.36 -14.11 -16.35
C LEU A 77 -19.55 -13.18 -15.14
N ILE A 78 -20.79 -12.87 -14.76
CA ILE A 78 -21.09 -12.07 -13.55
C ILE A 78 -20.61 -12.82 -12.30
N ALA A 79 -20.85 -14.13 -12.21
CA ALA A 79 -20.38 -14.91 -11.06
C ALA A 79 -18.85 -14.93 -10.95
N ARG A 80 -18.12 -15.06 -12.06
CA ARG A 80 -16.64 -14.96 -12.09
C ARG A 80 -16.16 -13.59 -11.61
N ASN A 81 -16.77 -12.51 -12.08
CA ASN A 81 -16.45 -11.16 -11.63
C ASN A 81 -16.68 -10.97 -10.13
N ASN A 82 -17.86 -11.38 -9.63
CA ASN A 82 -18.19 -11.22 -8.22
C ASN A 82 -17.30 -12.06 -7.31
N TYR A 83 -16.91 -13.26 -7.75
CA TYR A 83 -15.95 -14.08 -7.03
C TYR A 83 -14.59 -13.38 -6.91
N ALA A 84 -14.04 -12.85 -8.00
CA ALA A 84 -12.77 -12.15 -7.98
C ALA A 84 -12.79 -10.88 -7.09
N VAL A 85 -13.90 -10.13 -7.11
CA VAL A 85 -14.07 -8.96 -6.25
C VAL A 85 -14.11 -9.36 -4.78
N ALA A 86 -14.90 -10.37 -4.41
CA ALA A 86 -15.00 -10.85 -3.03
C ALA A 86 -13.66 -11.40 -2.51
N GLU A 87 -12.91 -12.10 -3.35
CA GLU A 87 -11.58 -12.60 -3.01
C GLU A 87 -10.60 -11.44 -2.78
N ALA A 88 -10.63 -10.42 -3.65
CA ALA A 88 -9.80 -9.24 -3.50
C ALA A 88 -10.14 -8.46 -2.22
N GLU A 89 -11.42 -8.27 -1.91
CA GLU A 89 -11.88 -7.63 -0.66
C GLU A 89 -11.32 -8.37 0.55
N ALA A 90 -11.42 -9.71 0.59
CA ALA A 90 -10.89 -10.50 1.70
C ALA A 90 -9.37 -10.37 1.85
N VAL A 91 -8.60 -10.34 0.74
CA VAL A 91 -7.14 -10.12 0.79
C VAL A 91 -6.81 -8.71 1.28
N MET A 92 -7.55 -7.69 0.82
CA MET A 92 -7.34 -6.31 1.25
C MET A 92 -7.71 -6.09 2.71
N ASP A 93 -8.74 -6.77 3.22
CA ASP A 93 -9.11 -6.73 4.64
C ASP A 93 -8.02 -7.38 5.52
N LEU A 94 -7.43 -8.50 5.08
CA LEU A 94 -6.28 -9.09 5.76
C LEU A 94 -5.08 -8.15 5.75
N TYR A 95 -4.79 -7.53 4.61
CA TYR A 95 -3.73 -6.54 4.49
C TYR A 95 -3.96 -5.36 5.46
N ALA A 96 -5.16 -4.78 5.45
CA ALA A 96 -5.51 -3.66 6.32
C ALA A 96 -5.43 -4.01 7.81
N THR A 97 -5.77 -5.26 8.17
CA THR A 97 -5.75 -5.73 9.56
C THR A 97 -4.34 -6.01 10.06
N HIS A 98 -3.48 -6.60 9.23
CA HIS A 98 -2.18 -7.13 9.66
C HIS A 98 -1.01 -6.20 9.34
N ILE A 99 -1.07 -5.45 8.23
CA ILE A 99 0.06 -4.69 7.72
C ILE A 99 -0.18 -3.19 7.89
N GLY A 100 -1.32 -2.67 7.37
CA GLY A 100 -1.62 -1.25 7.45
C GLY A 100 -2.68 -0.81 6.45
N PRO A 101 -3.02 0.49 6.43
CA PRO A 101 -4.03 1.02 5.55
C PRO A 101 -3.79 0.66 4.07
N THR A 102 -4.86 0.37 3.33
CA THR A 102 -4.76 -0.01 1.90
C THR A 102 -4.22 1.12 1.04
N GLU A 103 -4.33 2.37 1.48
CA GLU A 103 -3.72 3.54 0.86
C GLU A 103 -2.19 3.39 0.73
N ASN A 104 -1.56 2.67 1.67
CA ASN A 104 -0.12 2.39 1.63
C ASN A 104 0.31 1.59 0.40
N LEU A 105 -0.61 0.91 -0.30
CA LEU A 105 -0.27 0.23 -1.56
C LEU A 105 0.28 1.19 -2.62
N ARG A 106 -0.07 2.48 -2.55
CA ARG A 106 0.52 3.52 -3.40
C ARG A 106 1.98 3.80 -3.09
N LEU A 107 2.44 3.42 -1.90
CA LEU A 107 3.84 3.59 -1.49
C LEU A 107 4.76 2.51 -2.08
N ALA A 108 4.23 1.50 -2.77
CA ALA A 108 5.01 0.40 -3.34
C ALA A 108 6.12 0.88 -4.29
N GLU A 109 5.88 1.95 -5.04
CA GLU A 109 6.84 2.53 -5.98
C GLU A 109 8.06 3.16 -5.28
N TYR A 110 7.86 3.71 -4.07
CA TYR A 110 8.91 4.37 -3.29
C TYR A 110 9.79 3.39 -2.51
N VAL A 111 9.34 2.14 -2.33
CA VAL A 111 10.07 1.11 -1.60
C VAL A 111 10.83 0.13 -2.51
N GLU A 112 10.92 0.41 -3.80
CA GLU A 112 11.75 -0.36 -4.74
C GLU A 112 13.24 -0.08 -4.58
N VAL A 113 13.59 1.05 -3.97
CA VAL A 113 14.97 1.48 -3.71
C VAL A 113 15.53 0.72 -2.49
N ALA A 114 16.84 0.47 -2.49
CA ALA A 114 17.51 -0.16 -1.35
C ALA A 114 17.31 0.65 -0.06
N SER A 115 16.74 0.01 0.95
CA SER A 115 16.49 0.60 2.27
C SER A 115 17.78 0.82 3.06
N LYS A 116 17.70 1.66 4.09
CA LYS A 116 18.74 1.82 5.12
C LYS A 116 18.20 1.32 6.45
N ASP A 117 19.07 0.66 7.21
CA ASP A 117 18.71 0.22 8.55
C ASP A 117 18.69 1.39 9.54
N CYS A 118 19.58 2.37 9.36
CA CYS A 118 19.70 3.52 10.24
C CYS A 118 20.02 4.83 9.52
N VAL A 119 19.56 5.96 10.10
CA VAL A 119 19.93 7.32 9.73
C VAL A 119 20.35 8.10 10.99
N PHE A 120 21.20 9.13 10.84
CA PHE A 120 21.58 9.98 11.98
C PHE A 120 20.41 10.89 12.37
N SER A 121 20.03 10.92 13.64
CA SER A 121 18.96 11.80 14.13
C SER A 121 19.30 13.28 13.93
N SER A 122 20.58 13.66 14.01
CA SER A 122 21.05 15.02 13.75
C SER A 122 20.89 15.46 12.29
N SER A 123 20.71 14.53 11.35
CA SER A 123 20.42 14.85 9.95
C SER A 123 18.95 15.12 9.70
N ILE A 124 18.06 14.73 10.60
CA ILE A 124 16.61 14.91 10.48
C ILE A 124 16.23 16.31 10.98
N VAL A 125 15.52 17.08 10.17
CA VAL A 125 15.07 18.45 10.47
C VAL A 125 13.59 18.52 10.81
N ARG A 126 12.78 17.62 10.27
CA ARG A 126 11.34 17.52 10.57
C ARG A 126 10.84 16.13 10.28
N THR A 127 9.67 15.81 10.80
CA THR A 127 8.97 14.55 10.56
C THR A 127 7.57 14.81 10.03
N GLY A 128 6.96 13.82 9.41
CA GLY A 128 5.58 13.87 8.95
C GLY A 128 4.90 12.52 9.15
N VAL A 129 3.64 12.55 9.54
CA VAL A 129 2.77 11.37 9.62
C VAL A 129 2.02 11.27 8.31
N VAL A 130 2.14 10.12 7.63
CA VAL A 130 1.37 9.83 6.42
C VAL A 130 0.00 9.29 6.81
N ASN A 131 0.00 8.28 7.68
CA ASN A 131 -1.20 7.65 8.27
C ASN A 131 -0.77 6.75 9.43
N ASP A 132 -1.66 5.92 9.94
CA ASP A 132 -1.34 4.99 11.03
C ASP A 132 -0.30 3.91 10.65
N GLY A 133 0.06 3.76 9.38
CA GLY A 133 1.02 2.75 8.90
C GLY A 133 2.30 3.29 8.28
N ALA A 134 2.49 4.62 8.17
CA ALA A 134 3.69 5.19 7.55
C ALA A 134 4.04 6.58 8.06
N VAL A 135 5.34 6.84 8.14
CA VAL A 135 5.91 8.14 8.55
C VAL A 135 7.05 8.56 7.62
N ILE A 136 7.35 9.86 7.58
CA ILE A 136 8.45 10.41 6.80
C ILE A 136 9.38 11.22 7.71
N PHE A 137 10.67 11.01 7.51
CA PHE A 137 11.75 11.77 8.12
C PHE A 137 12.38 12.68 7.06
N PHE A 138 12.25 13.98 7.20
CA PHE A 138 12.86 14.94 6.31
C PHE A 138 14.25 15.29 6.82
N GLY A 139 15.24 15.03 6.00
CA GLY A 139 16.63 15.29 6.29
C GLY A 139 17.09 16.65 5.75
N ARG A 140 18.40 16.90 5.91
CA ARG A 140 19.08 18.03 5.24
C ARG A 140 19.35 17.67 3.78
N ASN A 141 19.63 18.68 2.95
CA ASN A 141 20.02 18.51 1.53
C ASN A 141 18.95 17.80 0.67
N GLU A 142 17.68 18.18 0.84
CA GLU A 142 16.57 17.69 0.02
C GLU A 142 16.35 16.15 0.07
N GLN A 143 16.89 15.51 1.10
CA GLN A 143 16.69 14.08 1.34
C GLN A 143 15.53 13.85 2.31
N ALA A 144 14.77 12.80 2.08
CA ALA A 144 13.79 12.31 3.02
C ALA A 144 13.90 10.76 3.12
N TYR A 145 13.25 10.21 4.13
CA TYR A 145 13.18 8.77 4.34
C TYR A 145 11.74 8.41 4.68
N LEU A 146 11.15 7.59 3.84
CA LEU A 146 9.86 6.95 4.11
C LEU A 146 10.10 5.73 4.99
N SER A 147 9.35 5.59 6.08
CA SER A 147 9.28 4.34 6.85
C SER A 147 7.86 3.83 6.86
N ILE A 148 7.68 2.58 6.43
CA ILE A 148 6.43 1.86 6.52
C ILE A 148 6.54 0.98 7.74
N LEU A 149 5.62 1.19 8.70
CA LEU A 149 5.64 0.51 9.98
C LEU A 149 5.33 -0.98 9.76
N GLU A 150 5.89 -1.85 10.60
CA GLU A 150 5.62 -3.29 10.53
C GLU A 150 4.15 -3.65 10.79
N GLN A 151 3.45 -2.75 11.47
CA GLN A 151 2.02 -2.84 11.78
C GLN A 151 1.44 -1.43 11.88
N ALA A 152 0.14 -1.30 11.62
CA ALA A 152 -0.58 -0.05 11.85
C ALA A 152 -0.45 0.41 13.32
N CYS A 153 -0.08 1.67 13.52
CA CYS A 153 0.11 2.31 14.82
C CYS A 153 -1.12 3.14 15.17
N ALA A 154 -2.08 2.53 15.84
CA ALA A 154 -3.36 3.15 16.12
C ALA A 154 -3.23 4.53 16.79
N GLY A 155 -3.80 5.54 16.17
CA GLY A 155 -3.84 6.91 16.65
C GLY A 155 -2.66 7.78 16.22
N LEU A 156 -1.71 7.27 15.45
CA LEU A 156 -0.58 8.04 14.92
C LEU A 156 -1.08 9.15 13.98
N GLU A 157 -1.94 8.82 13.05
CA GLU A 157 -2.56 9.79 12.14
C GLU A 157 -3.35 10.86 12.89
N ARG A 158 -4.15 10.46 13.88
CA ARG A 158 -4.96 11.38 14.69
C ARG A 158 -4.12 12.32 15.55
N GLN A 159 -2.96 11.88 16.02
CA GLN A 159 -2.05 12.72 16.82
C GLN A 159 -1.28 13.71 15.94
N GLY A 160 -0.93 13.32 14.71
CA GLY A 160 -0.18 14.12 13.75
C GLY A 160 1.30 14.29 14.08
N GLU A 161 1.71 13.92 15.30
CA GLU A 161 3.07 14.02 15.79
C GLU A 161 3.52 12.73 16.47
N PHE A 162 4.83 12.48 16.46
CA PHE A 162 5.41 11.33 17.12
C PHE A 162 6.83 11.60 17.60
N VAL A 163 7.28 10.76 18.53
CA VAL A 163 8.69 10.69 18.92
C VAL A 163 9.23 9.31 18.60
N VAL A 164 10.51 9.24 18.24
CA VAL A 164 11.22 7.99 18.01
C VAL A 164 12.11 7.69 19.19
N GLY A 165 12.04 6.47 19.67
CA GLY A 165 12.80 6.04 20.82
C GLY A 165 13.15 4.56 20.79
N PRO A 166 14.16 4.13 21.55
CA PRO A 166 14.45 2.72 21.74
C PRO A 166 13.25 2.05 22.44
N GLU A 167 13.14 0.75 22.31
CA GLU A 167 12.09 -0.06 22.94
C GLU A 167 11.93 0.20 24.45
N ARG A 168 13.01 0.63 25.11
CA ARG A 168 13.00 1.06 26.52
C ARG A 168 13.54 2.48 26.60
N PRO A 169 12.74 3.46 27.04
CA PRO A 169 13.23 4.79 27.28
C PRO A 169 14.32 4.73 28.36
N THR A 170 15.57 4.95 27.97
CA THR A 170 16.68 5.07 28.91
C THR A 170 16.57 6.41 29.61
N THR A 171 16.22 6.38 30.89
CA THR A 171 16.32 7.56 31.76
C THR A 171 17.79 7.98 31.85
N GLY A 172 18.13 9.20 31.43
CA GLY A 172 19.46 9.75 31.59
C GLY A 172 20.30 9.95 30.34
N ILE A 173 19.71 9.97 29.14
CA ILE A 173 20.44 10.30 27.90
C ILE A 173 20.90 11.76 27.93
N THR A 174 22.21 12.01 27.85
CA THR A 174 22.78 13.36 27.73
C THR A 174 22.48 13.96 26.35
N ASN A 175 22.54 15.31 26.23
CA ASN A 175 22.35 15.99 24.95
C ASN A 175 23.37 15.54 23.88
N GLU A 176 24.60 15.18 24.27
CA GLU A 176 25.64 14.65 23.37
C GLU A 176 25.24 13.28 22.80
N GLN A 177 24.73 12.38 23.64
CA GLN A 177 24.23 11.08 23.22
C GLN A 177 23.00 11.20 22.28
N ARG A 178 22.21 12.29 22.40
CA ARG A 178 21.14 12.60 21.46
C ARG A 178 21.65 12.96 20.06
N LEU A 179 22.73 13.71 19.96
CA LEU A 179 23.28 14.17 18.68
C LEU A 179 23.97 13.03 17.89
N GLU A 180 24.54 12.06 18.60
CA GLU A 180 25.17 10.88 18.00
C GLU A 180 24.17 9.73 17.75
N ARG A 181 22.94 9.90 18.20
CA ARG A 181 21.94 8.86 18.09
C ARG A 181 21.55 8.63 16.64
N ARG A 182 21.44 7.35 16.28
CA ARG A 182 20.82 6.91 15.03
C ARG A 182 19.35 6.58 15.29
N ILE A 183 18.54 6.82 14.29
CA ILE A 183 17.17 6.29 14.17
C ILE A 183 17.29 5.05 13.31
N CYS A 184 16.94 3.89 13.86
CA CYS A 184 17.08 2.60 13.21
C CYS A 184 15.72 1.91 13.03
N ASP A 185 15.63 0.95 12.13
CA ASP A 185 14.44 0.15 11.84
C ASP A 185 13.86 -0.57 13.06
N GLN A 186 14.69 -0.94 14.03
CA GLN A 186 14.27 -1.53 15.30
C GLN A 186 13.84 -0.52 16.39
N ASP A 187 13.92 0.78 16.11
CA ASP A 187 13.38 1.81 17.00
C ASP A 187 11.85 1.78 16.96
N ARG A 188 11.22 2.45 17.94
CA ARG A 188 9.77 2.56 18.02
C ARG A 188 9.29 3.98 17.80
N VAL A 189 8.18 4.10 17.12
CA VAL A 189 7.38 5.31 16.97
C VAL A 189 6.37 5.35 18.09
N TYR A 190 6.35 6.44 18.84
CA TYR A 190 5.37 6.70 19.89
C TYR A 190 4.52 7.89 19.46
N PRO A 191 3.21 7.69 19.17
CA PRO A 191 2.30 8.80 18.92
C PRO A 191 2.36 9.78 20.10
N PHE A 192 2.54 11.06 19.81
CA PHE A 192 2.75 12.09 20.82
C PHE A 192 1.87 13.30 20.56
N ARG A 193 1.28 13.82 21.63
CA ARG A 193 0.62 15.11 21.63
C ARG A 193 1.16 15.92 22.79
N GLU A 194 1.49 17.17 22.55
CA GLU A 194 1.94 18.09 23.60
C GLU A 194 0.92 18.16 24.75
N GLY A 195 1.39 17.92 25.97
CA GLY A 195 0.56 17.86 27.17
C GLY A 195 -0.03 16.49 27.51
N ASP A 196 0.18 15.46 26.68
CA ASP A 196 -0.26 14.09 27.02
C ASP A 196 0.81 13.34 27.81
N THR A 197 0.49 13.02 29.08
CA THR A 197 1.38 12.28 29.98
C THR A 197 1.12 10.77 29.97
N ARG A 198 0.17 10.30 29.14
CA ARG A 198 -0.16 8.87 29.07
C ARG A 198 0.96 8.09 28.37
N LYS A 199 1.30 6.96 28.95
CA LYS A 199 2.20 5.99 28.32
C LYS A 199 1.50 5.41 27.09
N VAL A 200 1.97 5.77 25.91
CA VAL A 200 1.49 5.21 24.64
C VAL A 200 2.37 4.02 24.30
N PHE A 201 1.77 2.95 23.78
CA PHE A 201 2.53 1.83 23.25
C PHE A 201 3.22 2.26 21.97
N GLY A 202 4.53 2.03 21.86
CA GLY A 202 5.29 2.29 20.65
C GLY A 202 5.08 1.17 19.61
N CYS A 203 5.10 1.56 18.35
CA CYS A 203 5.03 0.66 17.21
C CYS A 203 6.39 0.57 16.54
N ASN A 204 6.76 -0.59 16.00
CA ASN A 204 8.06 -0.78 15.34
C ASN A 204 8.16 0.10 14.09
N LEU A 205 9.31 0.75 13.93
CA LEU A 205 9.51 1.74 12.88
C LEU A 205 9.61 1.13 11.47
N GLY A 206 10.12 -0.08 11.33
CA GLY A 206 10.41 -0.63 10.01
C GLY A 206 11.56 0.08 9.28
N ARG A 207 11.91 -0.43 8.10
CA ARG A 207 13.05 0.06 7.32
C ARG A 207 12.85 1.48 6.79
N LEU A 208 13.96 2.17 6.53
CA LEU A 208 14.00 3.55 6.05
C LEU A 208 14.31 3.56 4.56
N TYR A 209 13.35 3.92 3.73
CA TYR A 209 13.48 4.00 2.27
C TYR A 209 13.86 5.42 1.86
N PRO A 210 15.04 5.64 1.26
CA PRO A 210 15.45 6.97 0.83
C PRO A 210 14.57 7.44 -0.33
N ILE A 211 14.04 8.65 -0.19
CA ILE A 211 13.25 9.37 -1.18
C ILE A 211 13.73 10.82 -1.26
N SER A 212 13.33 11.55 -2.28
CA SER A 212 13.54 12.99 -2.32
C SER A 212 12.58 13.73 -1.38
N GLU A 213 12.93 14.94 -0.97
CA GLU A 213 12.04 15.81 -0.18
C GLU A 213 10.73 16.10 -0.95
N ALA A 214 10.82 16.28 -2.27
CA ALA A 214 9.66 16.53 -3.13
C ALA A 214 8.67 15.35 -3.12
N GLU A 215 9.18 14.12 -3.25
CA GLU A 215 8.36 12.90 -3.12
C GLU A 215 7.74 12.79 -1.73
N GLY A 216 8.50 13.06 -0.68
CA GLY A 216 7.99 13.06 0.70
C GLY A 216 6.83 14.04 0.89
N LEU A 217 6.94 15.24 0.34
CA LEU A 217 5.87 16.25 0.35
C LEU A 217 4.65 15.81 -0.47
N GLN A 218 4.87 15.22 -1.63
CA GLN A 218 3.80 14.67 -2.47
C GLN A 218 3.04 13.58 -1.73
N ILE A 219 3.74 12.63 -1.07
CA ILE A 219 3.12 11.57 -0.28
C ILE A 219 2.25 12.18 0.84
N LEU A 220 2.78 13.14 1.61
CA LEU A 220 2.01 13.80 2.68
C LEU A 220 0.78 14.53 2.15
N THR A 221 0.88 15.15 0.97
CA THR A 221 -0.25 15.87 0.38
C THR A 221 -1.34 14.91 -0.14
N THR A 222 -0.93 13.73 -0.64
CA THR A 222 -1.84 12.79 -1.32
C THR A 222 -2.43 11.75 -0.37
N LEU A 223 -1.64 11.30 0.61
CA LEU A 223 -1.95 10.20 1.51
C LEU A 223 -1.91 10.60 2.99
N GLY A 224 -1.43 11.80 3.30
CA GLY A 224 -1.37 12.30 4.67
C GLY A 224 -2.77 12.65 5.21
N PRO A 225 -2.88 12.84 6.54
CA PRO A 225 -4.13 13.24 7.16
C PRO A 225 -4.64 14.50 6.48
N SER A 226 -5.91 14.46 6.07
CA SER A 226 -6.58 15.65 5.56
C SER A 226 -6.56 16.69 6.68
N THR A 227 -5.55 17.57 6.67
CA THR A 227 -5.62 18.80 7.47
C THR A 227 -6.79 19.56 6.91
N ALA A 228 -7.94 19.42 7.55
CA ALA A 228 -9.07 20.30 7.30
C ALA A 228 -8.50 21.71 7.31
N ALA A 229 -8.58 22.37 6.16
CA ALA A 229 -8.12 23.72 5.94
C ALA A 229 -8.79 24.66 6.96
N GLY A 230 -8.13 24.93 8.06
CA GLY A 230 -8.74 25.69 9.16
C GLY A 230 -7.78 26.14 10.23
N ASP A 231 -6.53 26.55 9.93
CA ASP A 231 -5.75 27.41 10.84
C ASP A 231 -4.61 28.16 10.13
N ALA A 232 -4.87 28.67 8.94
CA ALA A 232 -3.96 29.63 8.30
C ALA A 232 -4.54 31.05 8.39
N ALA A 233 -5.01 31.47 9.59
CA ALA A 233 -5.36 32.87 9.89
C ALA A 233 -5.47 33.09 11.40
N ARG A 234 -4.34 33.16 12.11
CA ARG A 234 -4.22 33.95 13.35
C ARG A 234 -2.78 34.39 13.58
#